data_b2ed8afbc7bbcd1ea4c1ad441d181a72
#
_entry.id   b2ed8afbc7bbcd1ea4c1ad441d181a72
#
_cell.length_a   1.000
_cell.length_b   1.000
_cell.length_c   1.000
_cell.angle_alpha   90.00
_cell.angle_beta   90.00
_cell.angle_gamma   90.00
#
_symmetry.space_group_name_H-M   'P 1'
#
loop_
_entity.id
_entity.type
_entity.pdbx_description
1 polymer ?
#
loop_
_entity_poly.entity_id
_entity_poly.type
_entity_poly.pdbx_seq_one_letter_code
_entity_poly.pdbx_strand_id
1 'polypeptide(L)'
;MTTELDQDKPTFDKPTVHVLGISGGKDSAALAVYMRDRVPDMHYYFCDTGEELTETYEYLATLETFLGKPITRLNPDRPFSHYLKIYNNYLPSPRMRWCTAMLKLKPFEDWLETEFAGSRVLSYVAIRADEDRDGYISHKPQIETVYPFKDDGIGKEEVFRILDDAGTGLPKYYEWRTRSGCYFCFFQRKSEWAGLKERHPDLYEQAKTYEKFDAATGKQYTWSQSESLIQLEQPERLAQIKAAHAKALAAEQARHKSSRLSEIFEDALDEEDDSDPCMICNL
;
A
#
# COMPACT_ATOMS: atom_id res chain seq x y z
N MET A 1 -46.95 -7.40 -7.60
CA MET A 1 -46.29 -6.68 -6.47
C MET A 1 -44.87 -6.42 -6.90
N THR A 2 -44.65 -5.31 -7.58
CA THR A 2 -43.37 -4.82 -8.05
C THR A 2 -42.70 -4.08 -6.91
N THR A 3 -41.53 -4.53 -6.51
CA THR A 3 -40.72 -4.00 -5.41
C THR A 3 -40.19 -2.61 -5.75
N GLU A 4 -40.74 -1.61 -5.04
CA GLU A 4 -40.20 -0.27 -4.92
C GLU A 4 -38.94 -0.30 -4.04
N LEU A 5 -37.76 -0.52 -4.61
CA LEU A 5 -36.45 -0.43 -3.92
C LEU A 5 -35.35 0.23 -4.75
N ASP A 6 -35.70 1.11 -5.70
CA ASP A 6 -34.67 1.78 -6.54
C ASP A 6 -34.80 3.31 -6.58
N GLN A 7 -35.35 3.94 -5.52
CA GLN A 7 -35.64 5.38 -5.53
C GLN A 7 -34.65 6.28 -4.74
N ASP A 8 -33.55 5.75 -4.21
CA ASP A 8 -32.62 6.53 -3.38
C ASP A 8 -31.18 6.61 -3.92
N LYS A 9 -30.96 6.37 -5.21
CA LYS A 9 -29.64 6.67 -5.80
C LYS A 9 -29.53 8.16 -6.07
N PRO A 10 -28.46 8.82 -5.58
CA PRO A 10 -28.24 10.23 -5.86
C PRO A 10 -28.15 10.47 -7.37
N THR A 11 -28.90 11.45 -7.87
CA THR A 11 -28.77 11.92 -9.26
C THR A 11 -27.58 12.85 -9.35
N PHE A 12 -26.69 12.58 -10.31
CA PHE A 12 -25.52 13.42 -10.55
C PHE A 12 -25.74 14.24 -11.82
N ASP A 13 -25.55 15.55 -11.73
CA ASP A 13 -25.74 16.48 -12.86
C ASP A 13 -24.54 16.48 -13.84
N LYS A 14 -23.40 15.92 -13.41
CA LYS A 14 -22.16 15.85 -14.17
C LYS A 14 -21.82 14.42 -14.60
N PRO A 15 -20.99 14.26 -15.63
CA PRO A 15 -20.56 12.93 -16.10
C PRO A 15 -19.82 12.15 -15.01
N THR A 16 -19.84 10.84 -15.15
CA THR A 16 -19.06 9.92 -14.32
C THR A 16 -17.56 10.11 -14.58
N VAL A 17 -16.78 10.20 -13.52
CA VAL A 17 -15.33 10.35 -13.53
C VAL A 17 -14.67 9.03 -13.06
N HIS A 18 -13.62 8.63 -13.74
CA HIS A 18 -12.86 7.42 -13.44
C HIS A 18 -11.52 7.79 -12.81
N VAL A 19 -11.25 7.30 -11.61
CA VAL A 19 -10.00 7.60 -10.89
C VAL A 19 -9.31 6.32 -10.46
N LEU A 20 -7.98 6.26 -10.56
CA LEU A 20 -7.17 5.13 -10.13
C LEU A 20 -5.96 5.63 -9.34
N GLY A 21 -5.87 5.20 -8.08
CA GLY A 21 -4.73 5.48 -7.21
C GLY A 21 -3.55 4.55 -7.51
N ILE A 22 -2.41 5.14 -7.84
CA ILE A 22 -1.16 4.41 -8.05
C ILE A 22 -0.29 4.56 -6.81
N SER A 23 -0.15 3.51 -6.02
CA SER A 23 0.64 3.53 -4.78
C SER A 23 2.15 3.37 -4.98
N GLY A 24 2.58 3.22 -6.23
CA GLY A 24 3.95 2.84 -6.57
C GLY A 24 4.27 1.35 -6.38
N GLY A 25 3.29 0.53 -5.98
CA GLY A 25 3.43 -0.92 -5.85
C GLY A 25 2.93 -1.68 -7.09
N LYS A 26 3.29 -2.96 -7.17
CA LYS A 26 3.00 -3.84 -8.32
C LYS A 26 1.51 -3.92 -8.67
N ASP A 27 0.64 -4.07 -7.65
CA ASP A 27 -0.79 -4.33 -7.90
C ASP A 27 -1.48 -3.10 -8.51
N SER A 28 -1.26 -1.90 -7.95
CA SER A 28 -1.82 -0.66 -8.51
C SER A 28 -1.21 -0.30 -9.87
N ALA A 29 0.07 -0.60 -10.08
CA ALA A 29 0.72 -0.40 -11.37
C ALA A 29 0.14 -1.35 -12.44
N ALA A 30 -0.01 -2.63 -12.11
CA ALA A 30 -0.61 -3.60 -13.01
C ALA A 30 -2.08 -3.24 -13.34
N LEU A 31 -2.84 -2.74 -12.35
CA LEU A 31 -4.19 -2.27 -12.61
C LEU A 31 -4.21 -1.06 -13.56
N ALA A 32 -3.29 -0.12 -13.41
CA ALA A 32 -3.19 1.03 -14.31
C ALA A 32 -2.86 0.59 -15.75
N VAL A 33 -1.93 -0.35 -15.91
CA VAL A 33 -1.59 -0.97 -17.20
C VAL A 33 -2.82 -1.69 -17.79
N TYR A 34 -3.49 -2.52 -17.00
CA TYR A 34 -4.63 -3.32 -17.40
C TYR A 34 -5.84 -2.47 -17.83
N MET A 35 -6.06 -1.35 -17.14
CA MET A 35 -7.20 -0.46 -17.41
C MET A 35 -6.92 0.60 -18.47
N ARG A 36 -5.67 0.82 -18.88
CA ARG A 36 -5.24 1.91 -19.78
C ARG A 36 -6.11 2.04 -21.02
N ASP A 37 -6.30 0.93 -21.74
CA ASP A 37 -7.05 0.92 -23.00
C ASP A 37 -8.54 0.59 -22.79
N ARG A 38 -8.94 0.15 -21.59
CA ARG A 38 -10.31 -0.18 -21.20
C ARG A 38 -11.10 1.06 -20.74
N VAL A 39 -10.40 1.98 -20.10
CA VAL A 39 -10.96 3.26 -19.62
C VAL A 39 -10.02 4.39 -20.03
N PRO A 40 -10.12 4.88 -21.29
CA PRO A 40 -9.23 5.91 -21.80
C PRO A 40 -9.26 7.22 -21.01
N ASP A 41 -10.39 7.55 -20.37
CA ASP A 41 -10.56 8.79 -19.59
C ASP A 41 -10.17 8.64 -18.12
N MET A 42 -9.38 7.62 -17.77
CA MET A 42 -8.87 7.41 -16.41
C MET A 42 -7.99 8.57 -15.95
N HIS A 43 -8.27 9.09 -14.76
CA HIS A 43 -7.43 10.01 -14.01
C HIS A 43 -6.57 9.23 -13.02
N TYR A 44 -5.24 9.31 -13.17
CA TYR A 44 -4.31 8.66 -12.28
C TYR A 44 -3.86 9.62 -11.19
N TYR A 45 -3.76 9.13 -9.95
CA TYR A 45 -3.27 9.91 -8.83
C TYR A 45 -2.35 9.10 -7.92
N PHE A 46 -1.49 9.80 -7.20
CA PHE A 46 -0.59 9.25 -6.19
C PHE A 46 -0.66 10.13 -4.94
N CYS A 47 -1.01 9.54 -3.79
CA CYS A 47 -0.97 10.24 -2.50
C CYS A 47 0.49 10.31 -2.03
N ASP A 48 1.13 11.43 -2.34
CA ASP A 48 2.54 11.68 -2.03
C ASP A 48 2.68 12.18 -0.59
N THR A 49 3.16 11.30 0.29
CA THR A 49 3.37 11.66 1.70
C THR A 49 4.67 12.44 1.93
N GLY A 50 5.54 12.54 0.92
CA GLY A 50 6.89 13.09 1.04
C GLY A 50 7.89 12.17 1.73
N GLU A 51 7.47 10.94 2.07
CA GLU A 51 8.25 9.98 2.86
C GLU A 51 8.47 8.65 2.08
N GLU A 52 8.34 8.71 0.77
CA GLU A 52 8.51 7.54 -0.10
C GLU A 52 9.99 7.34 -0.47
N LEU A 53 10.33 6.12 -0.87
CA LEU A 53 11.66 5.81 -1.43
C LEU A 53 11.84 6.48 -2.80
N THR A 54 13.06 6.87 -3.14
CA THR A 54 13.40 7.44 -4.47
C THR A 54 12.98 6.51 -5.60
N GLU A 55 13.14 5.20 -5.43
CA GLU A 55 12.74 4.18 -6.40
C GLU A 55 11.22 4.17 -6.67
N THR A 56 10.42 4.62 -5.71
CA THR A 56 8.98 4.81 -5.93
C THR A 56 8.73 5.91 -6.94
N TYR A 57 9.38 7.05 -6.81
CA TYR A 57 9.24 8.18 -7.75
C TYR A 57 9.78 7.84 -9.14
N GLU A 58 10.91 7.12 -9.23
CA GLU A 58 11.45 6.62 -10.49
C GLU A 58 10.44 5.72 -11.21
N TYR A 59 9.81 4.81 -10.45
CA TYR A 59 8.83 3.91 -11.02
C TYR A 59 7.56 4.61 -11.46
N LEU A 60 7.09 5.60 -10.70
CA LEU A 60 5.95 6.42 -11.12
C LEU A 60 6.23 7.17 -12.43
N ALA A 61 7.44 7.69 -12.63
CA ALA A 61 7.83 8.33 -13.89
C ALA A 61 7.83 7.32 -15.07
N THR A 62 8.26 6.07 -14.82
CA THR A 62 8.17 5.00 -15.81
C THR A 62 6.71 4.72 -16.19
N LEU A 63 5.82 4.66 -15.20
CA LEU A 63 4.37 4.44 -15.43
C LEU A 63 3.73 5.62 -16.18
N GLU A 64 4.06 6.87 -15.84
CA GLU A 64 3.58 8.06 -16.59
C GLU A 64 3.96 7.97 -18.07
N THR A 65 5.20 7.56 -18.35
CA THR A 65 5.68 7.37 -19.73
C THR A 65 4.88 6.28 -20.46
N PHE A 66 4.65 5.15 -19.80
CA PHE A 66 3.90 4.03 -20.38
C PHE A 66 2.42 4.38 -20.60
N LEU A 67 1.78 5.00 -19.61
CA LEU A 67 0.36 5.36 -19.66
C LEU A 67 0.09 6.51 -20.64
N GLY A 68 1.11 7.31 -20.97
CA GLY A 68 0.95 8.53 -21.79
C GLY A 68 0.11 9.60 -21.10
N LYS A 69 -0.02 9.53 -19.78
CA LYS A 69 -0.82 10.44 -18.95
C LYS A 69 -0.07 10.77 -17.65
N PRO A 70 -0.25 11.99 -17.13
CA PRO A 70 0.33 12.35 -15.82
C PRO A 70 -0.34 11.59 -14.69
N ILE A 71 0.43 11.34 -13.62
CA ILE A 71 -0.07 10.88 -12.32
C ILE A 71 -0.12 12.11 -11.41
N THR A 72 -1.33 12.57 -11.09
CA THR A 72 -1.53 13.74 -10.23
C THR A 72 -0.98 13.46 -8.82
N ARG A 73 -0.06 14.32 -8.35
CA ARG A 73 0.51 14.21 -7.01
C ARG A 73 -0.40 14.90 -6.01
N LEU A 74 -0.93 14.13 -5.06
CA LEU A 74 -1.78 14.62 -3.99
C LEU A 74 -0.96 14.71 -2.71
N ASN A 75 -0.47 15.92 -2.42
CA ASN A 75 0.32 16.18 -1.23
C ASN A 75 -0.57 16.57 -0.05
N PRO A 76 -0.26 16.11 1.17
CA PRO A 76 -0.93 16.60 2.36
C PRO A 76 -0.60 18.08 2.59
N ASP A 77 -1.51 18.80 3.25
CA ASP A 77 -1.33 20.21 3.61
C ASP A 77 -0.17 20.42 4.60
N ARG A 78 0.21 19.37 5.33
CA ARG A 78 1.29 19.37 6.32
C ARG A 78 2.11 18.07 6.25
N PRO A 79 3.42 18.14 6.55
CA PRO A 79 4.30 16.97 6.53
C PRO A 79 3.97 15.97 7.66
N PHE A 80 4.46 14.74 7.52
CA PHE A 80 4.33 13.69 8.52
C PHE A 80 4.71 14.14 9.93
N SER A 81 5.82 14.88 10.06
CA SER A 81 6.32 15.37 11.35
C SER A 81 5.36 16.35 12.06
N HIS A 82 4.54 17.08 11.30
CA HIS A 82 3.51 17.95 11.85
C HIS A 82 2.40 17.13 12.51
N TYR A 83 1.87 16.14 11.78
CA TYR A 83 0.82 15.28 12.31
C TYR A 83 1.31 14.41 13.47
N LEU A 84 2.56 13.93 13.41
CA LEU A 84 3.16 13.21 14.54
C LEU A 84 3.10 14.03 15.83
N LYS A 85 3.37 15.34 15.78
CA LYS A 85 3.24 16.25 16.95
C LYS A 85 1.79 16.39 17.41
N ILE A 86 0.83 16.55 16.49
CA ILE A 86 -0.60 16.62 16.80
C ILE A 86 -1.05 15.37 17.55
N TYR A 87 -0.57 14.20 17.13
CA TYR A 87 -0.87 12.93 17.79
C TYR A 87 0.08 12.62 18.97
N ASN A 88 0.62 13.67 19.65
CA ASN A 88 1.48 13.56 20.83
C ASN A 88 2.69 12.63 20.64
N ASN A 89 3.23 12.59 19.41
CA ASN A 89 4.32 11.72 19.00
C ASN A 89 4.01 10.20 19.09
N TYR A 90 2.74 9.83 19.10
CA TYR A 90 2.34 8.44 18.90
C TYR A 90 2.59 8.05 17.44
N LEU A 91 3.45 7.07 17.24
CA LEU A 91 3.67 6.50 15.90
C LEU A 91 2.37 5.87 15.36
N PRO A 92 2.13 5.95 14.06
CA PRO A 92 1.02 5.23 13.47
C PRO A 92 1.22 3.72 13.63
N SER A 93 0.12 3.01 13.77
CA SER A 93 0.10 1.57 14.01
C SER A 93 -1.14 0.95 13.34
N PRO A 94 -1.27 -0.37 13.24
CA PRO A 94 -2.46 -1.01 12.69
C PRO A 94 -3.77 -0.55 13.35
N ARG A 95 -3.73 -0.22 14.65
CA ARG A 95 -4.88 0.27 15.41
C ARG A 95 -5.10 1.78 15.34
N MET A 96 -4.06 2.55 15.03
CA MET A 96 -4.10 4.02 14.97
C MET A 96 -3.48 4.51 13.66
N ARG A 97 -4.27 4.50 12.61
CA ARG A 97 -3.84 4.75 11.23
C ARG A 97 -4.03 6.23 10.82
N TRP A 98 -3.68 7.16 11.71
CA TRP A 98 -3.81 8.58 11.44
C TRP A 98 -3.02 9.03 10.19
N CYS A 99 -1.89 8.38 9.90
CA CYS A 99 -1.12 8.68 8.69
C CYS A 99 -1.94 8.42 7.41
N THR A 100 -2.73 7.36 7.37
CA THR A 100 -3.62 7.09 6.23
C THR A 100 -4.70 8.17 6.11
N ALA A 101 -5.37 8.51 7.22
CA ALA A 101 -6.44 9.50 7.21
C ALA A 101 -5.94 10.89 6.77
N MET A 102 -4.81 11.34 7.34
CA MET A 102 -4.33 12.70 7.15
C MET A 102 -3.45 12.89 5.92
N LEU A 103 -2.66 11.87 5.54
CA LEU A 103 -1.67 12.00 4.46
C LEU A 103 -2.14 11.40 3.13
N LYS A 104 -3.24 10.64 3.14
CA LYS A 104 -3.75 9.98 1.92
C LYS A 104 -5.22 10.28 1.69
N LEU A 105 -6.11 9.92 2.63
CA LEU A 105 -7.56 10.05 2.42
C LEU A 105 -7.97 11.53 2.31
N LYS A 106 -7.51 12.37 3.23
CA LYS A 106 -7.85 13.80 3.19
C LYS A 106 -7.40 14.48 1.90
N PRO A 107 -6.14 14.38 1.43
CA PRO A 107 -5.73 14.95 0.15
C PRO A 107 -6.54 14.39 -1.04
N PHE A 108 -6.89 13.11 -1.01
CA PHE A 108 -7.72 12.49 -2.04
C PHE A 108 -9.13 13.07 -2.06
N GLU A 109 -9.77 13.19 -0.91
CA GLU A 109 -11.10 13.75 -0.80
C GLU A 109 -11.14 15.24 -1.19
N ASP A 110 -10.16 16.03 -0.74
CA ASP A 110 -10.02 17.45 -1.09
C ASP A 110 -9.84 17.61 -2.61
N TRP A 111 -9.05 16.76 -3.24
CA TRP A 111 -8.87 16.75 -4.69
C TRP A 111 -10.17 16.44 -5.43
N LEU A 112 -10.91 15.42 -5.01
CA LEU A 112 -12.19 15.08 -5.63
C LEU A 112 -13.22 16.20 -5.48
N GLU A 113 -13.26 16.88 -4.35
CA GLU A 113 -14.16 17.98 -4.09
C GLU A 113 -13.79 19.22 -4.92
N THR A 114 -12.50 19.42 -5.19
CA THR A 114 -12.01 20.57 -5.98
C THR A 114 -12.20 20.35 -7.47
N GLU A 115 -11.76 19.20 -7.99
CA GLU A 115 -11.71 18.96 -9.43
C GLU A 115 -13.02 18.36 -9.99
N PHE A 116 -13.73 17.56 -9.19
CA PHE A 116 -14.85 16.75 -9.67
C PHE A 116 -16.13 16.96 -8.86
N ALA A 117 -16.29 18.12 -8.26
CA ALA A 117 -17.51 18.46 -7.50
C ALA A 117 -18.79 18.21 -8.30
N GLY A 118 -19.73 17.43 -7.75
CA GLY A 118 -21.01 17.07 -8.35
C GLY A 118 -20.95 15.95 -9.38
N SER A 119 -19.78 15.31 -9.58
CA SER A 119 -19.63 14.12 -10.42
C SER A 119 -19.81 12.83 -9.60
N ARG A 120 -20.30 11.79 -10.27
CA ARG A 120 -20.15 10.42 -9.77
C ARG A 120 -18.71 9.97 -10.02
N VAL A 121 -18.06 9.43 -9.02
CA VAL A 121 -16.67 8.97 -9.09
C VAL A 121 -16.60 7.45 -9.01
N LEU A 122 -16.03 6.80 -10.00
CA LEU A 122 -15.66 5.40 -9.95
C LEU A 122 -14.18 5.30 -9.58
N SER A 123 -13.91 4.80 -8.38
CA SER A 123 -12.55 4.62 -7.84
C SER A 123 -12.10 3.18 -8.04
N TYR A 124 -11.08 2.98 -8.87
CA TYR A 124 -10.55 1.67 -9.22
C TYR A 124 -9.48 1.23 -8.24
N VAL A 125 -9.65 0.05 -7.64
CA VAL A 125 -8.78 -0.47 -6.59
C VAL A 125 -8.22 -1.83 -6.96
N ALA A 126 -6.90 -2.00 -6.81
CA ALA A 126 -6.16 -3.18 -7.22
C ALA A 126 -6.17 -4.27 -6.13
N ILE A 127 -7.36 -4.76 -5.77
CA ILE A 127 -7.50 -5.96 -4.93
C ILE A 127 -7.58 -7.15 -5.85
N ARG A 128 -6.64 -8.09 -5.71
CA ARG A 128 -6.60 -9.29 -6.53
C ARG A 128 -7.69 -10.30 -6.14
N ALA A 129 -7.99 -11.21 -7.03
CA ALA A 129 -8.97 -12.28 -6.80
C ALA A 129 -8.52 -13.29 -5.72
N ASP A 130 -7.19 -13.46 -5.53
CA ASP A 130 -6.58 -14.33 -4.53
C ASP A 130 -6.39 -13.66 -3.16
N GLU A 131 -6.89 -12.43 -2.95
CA GLU A 131 -6.83 -11.73 -1.67
C GLU A 131 -8.17 -11.81 -0.94
N ASP A 132 -8.14 -12.25 0.31
CA ASP A 132 -9.30 -12.25 1.19
C ASP A 132 -9.42 -10.90 1.94
N ARG A 133 -9.92 -9.89 1.24
CA ARG A 133 -10.24 -8.58 1.83
C ARG A 133 -11.38 -7.88 1.08
N ASP A 134 -12.20 -7.16 1.85
CA ASP A 134 -13.42 -6.51 1.35
C ASP A 134 -13.16 -5.19 0.60
N GLY A 135 -11.97 -4.59 0.77
CA GLY A 135 -11.65 -3.30 0.20
C GLY A 135 -12.23 -2.13 0.99
N TYR A 136 -12.09 -0.93 0.42
CA TYR A 136 -12.57 0.30 1.01
C TYR A 136 -14.01 0.59 0.58
N ILE A 137 -14.87 0.86 1.55
CA ILE A 137 -16.21 1.38 1.31
C ILE A 137 -16.20 2.87 1.67
N SER A 138 -16.41 3.72 0.67
CA SER A 138 -16.51 5.16 0.90
C SER A 138 -17.79 5.52 1.67
N HIS A 139 -17.66 6.41 2.64
CA HIS A 139 -18.83 7.02 3.29
C HIS A 139 -19.47 8.14 2.44
N LYS A 140 -18.82 8.55 1.35
CA LYS A 140 -19.32 9.56 0.42
C LYS A 140 -20.16 8.89 -0.68
N PRO A 141 -21.45 9.20 -0.83
CA PRO A 141 -22.34 8.49 -1.75
C PRO A 141 -21.98 8.69 -3.24
N GLN A 142 -21.18 9.72 -3.55
CA GLN A 142 -20.69 9.98 -4.91
C GLN A 142 -19.52 9.08 -5.32
N ILE A 143 -18.86 8.39 -4.38
CA ILE A 143 -17.70 7.54 -4.65
C ILE A 143 -18.11 6.07 -4.61
N GLU A 144 -18.00 5.41 -5.73
CA GLU A 144 -18.21 3.98 -5.89
C GLU A 144 -16.87 3.30 -6.17
N THR A 145 -16.57 2.23 -5.45
CA THR A 145 -15.32 1.48 -5.61
C THR A 145 -15.53 0.33 -6.60
N VAL A 146 -14.59 0.18 -7.53
CA VAL A 146 -14.58 -0.86 -8.56
C VAL A 146 -13.36 -1.75 -8.38
N TYR A 147 -13.53 -3.06 -8.49
CA TYR A 147 -12.49 -4.07 -8.26
C TYR A 147 -12.23 -4.95 -9.49
N PRO A 148 -11.64 -4.42 -10.58
CA PRO A 148 -11.52 -5.15 -11.84
C PRO A 148 -10.77 -6.48 -11.71
N PHE A 149 -9.76 -6.57 -10.87
CA PHE A 149 -9.00 -7.80 -10.65
C PHE A 149 -9.84 -8.90 -9.97
N LYS A 150 -10.73 -8.54 -9.03
CA LYS A 150 -11.68 -9.49 -8.45
C LYS A 150 -12.69 -9.96 -9.49
N ASP A 151 -13.23 -9.02 -10.25
CA ASP A 151 -14.27 -9.29 -11.25
C ASP A 151 -13.78 -10.17 -12.39
N ASP A 152 -12.52 -9.96 -12.81
CA ASP A 152 -11.89 -10.69 -13.92
C ASP A 152 -11.05 -11.89 -13.47
N GLY A 153 -11.02 -12.23 -12.16
CA GLY A 153 -10.31 -13.39 -11.62
C GLY A 153 -8.78 -13.28 -11.66
N ILE A 154 -8.24 -12.06 -11.66
CA ILE A 154 -6.79 -11.79 -11.77
C ILE A 154 -6.11 -11.96 -10.42
N GLY A 155 -5.19 -12.93 -10.35
CA GLY A 155 -4.38 -13.24 -9.17
C GLY A 155 -2.94 -12.70 -9.26
N LYS A 156 -2.13 -13.09 -8.27
CA LYS A 156 -0.75 -12.61 -8.10
C LYS A 156 0.13 -12.87 -9.33
N GLU A 157 0.06 -14.05 -9.90
CA GLU A 157 0.90 -14.42 -11.06
C GLU A 157 0.53 -13.60 -12.31
N GLU A 158 -0.77 -13.33 -12.49
CA GLU A 158 -1.28 -12.51 -13.57
C GLU A 158 -0.77 -11.06 -13.46
N VAL A 159 -0.75 -10.50 -12.25
CA VAL A 159 -0.22 -9.16 -11.98
C VAL A 159 1.24 -9.04 -12.44
N PHE A 160 2.09 -10.02 -12.14
CA PHE A 160 3.47 -10.03 -12.62
C PHE A 160 3.55 -10.09 -14.15
N ARG A 161 2.72 -10.95 -14.78
CA ARG A 161 2.67 -11.09 -16.23
C ARG A 161 2.25 -9.79 -16.91
N ILE A 162 1.21 -9.11 -16.39
CA ILE A 162 0.76 -7.82 -16.92
C ILE A 162 1.90 -6.79 -16.94
N LEU A 163 2.70 -6.71 -15.88
CA LEU A 163 3.82 -5.76 -15.79
C LEU A 163 5.00 -6.15 -16.69
N ASP A 164 5.27 -7.44 -16.82
CA ASP A 164 6.34 -7.96 -17.66
C ASP A 164 6.02 -7.77 -19.15
N ASP A 165 4.82 -8.14 -19.58
CA ASP A 165 4.33 -7.97 -20.96
C ASP A 165 4.29 -6.49 -21.37
N ALA A 166 3.99 -5.61 -20.44
CA ALA A 166 4.01 -4.15 -20.65
C ALA A 166 5.43 -3.56 -20.69
N GLY A 167 6.45 -4.31 -20.26
CA GLY A 167 7.82 -3.83 -20.15
C GLY A 167 8.05 -2.80 -19.05
N THR A 168 7.09 -2.60 -18.13
CA THR A 168 7.23 -1.67 -17.01
C THR A 168 7.99 -2.29 -15.84
N GLY A 169 7.98 -3.61 -15.73
CA GLY A 169 8.65 -4.37 -14.69
C GLY A 169 8.18 -4.02 -13.27
N LEU A 170 9.04 -4.28 -12.30
CA LEU A 170 8.80 -3.98 -10.89
C LEU A 170 9.67 -2.81 -10.42
N PRO A 171 9.22 -2.04 -9.42
CA PRO A 171 10.09 -1.07 -8.75
C PRO A 171 11.34 -1.74 -8.16
N LYS A 172 12.49 -1.09 -8.22
CA LYS A 172 13.77 -1.64 -7.75
C LYS A 172 13.76 -2.08 -6.29
N TYR A 173 12.97 -1.41 -5.44
CA TYR A 173 12.90 -1.78 -4.04
C TYR A 173 12.29 -3.18 -3.79
N TYR A 174 11.62 -3.81 -4.78
CA TYR A 174 11.15 -5.19 -4.66
C TYR A 174 12.27 -6.23 -4.50
N GLU A 175 13.52 -5.85 -4.72
CA GLU A 175 14.68 -6.70 -4.41
C GLU A 175 14.83 -7.01 -2.91
N TRP A 176 14.27 -6.15 -2.03
CA TRP A 176 14.44 -6.28 -0.59
C TRP A 176 13.17 -5.97 0.21
N ARG A 177 12.13 -5.47 -0.44
CA ARG A 177 10.86 -5.07 0.17
C ARG A 177 9.70 -5.62 -0.67
N THR A 178 8.62 -6.03 -0.04
CA THR A 178 7.50 -6.71 -0.72
C THR A 178 6.31 -5.79 -1.05
N ARG A 179 6.36 -4.52 -0.62
CA ARG A 179 5.25 -3.57 -0.75
C ARG A 179 5.73 -2.13 -0.91
N SER A 180 4.88 -1.30 -1.52
CA SER A 180 5.04 0.16 -1.56
C SER A 180 4.68 0.81 -0.22
N GLY A 181 5.08 2.07 -0.05
CA GLY A 181 4.73 2.93 1.09
C GLY A 181 5.94 3.66 1.64
N CYS A 182 5.70 4.55 2.60
CA CYS A 182 6.74 5.33 3.28
C CYS A 182 7.90 4.46 3.73
N TYR A 183 9.13 5.01 3.72
CA TYR A 183 10.33 4.26 4.11
C TYR A 183 10.27 3.74 5.56
N PHE A 184 9.46 4.35 6.42
CA PHE A 184 9.23 3.95 7.81
C PHE A 184 7.85 3.30 8.05
N CYS A 185 7.22 2.72 7.04
CA CYS A 185 5.89 2.14 7.23
C CYS A 185 5.87 1.11 8.36
N PHE A 186 4.93 1.24 9.30
CA PHE A 186 4.78 0.32 10.44
C PHE A 186 4.35 -1.10 10.03
N PHE A 187 3.95 -1.31 8.78
CA PHE A 187 3.72 -2.62 8.21
C PHE A 187 4.99 -3.29 7.64
N GLN A 188 6.15 -2.64 7.76
CA GLN A 188 7.40 -3.27 7.33
C GLN A 188 7.74 -4.48 8.18
N ARG A 189 8.15 -5.55 7.50
CA ARG A 189 8.72 -6.74 8.14
C ARG A 189 10.11 -6.43 8.68
N LYS A 190 10.57 -7.20 9.67
CA LYS A 190 11.93 -7.03 10.21
C LYS A 190 13.01 -7.20 9.15
N SER A 191 12.81 -8.09 8.18
CA SER A 191 13.69 -8.25 7.01
C SER A 191 13.73 -6.99 6.13
N GLU A 192 12.62 -6.30 5.98
CA GLU A 192 12.54 -5.05 5.20
C GLU A 192 13.21 -3.88 5.95
N TRP A 193 13.13 -3.83 7.29
CA TRP A 193 13.91 -2.90 8.09
C TRP A 193 15.43 -3.15 7.96
N ALA A 194 15.85 -4.42 7.93
CA ALA A 194 17.25 -4.78 7.66
C ALA A 194 17.66 -4.35 6.24
N GLY A 195 16.79 -4.54 5.25
CA GLY A 195 17.01 -4.07 3.87
C GLY A 195 17.12 -2.54 3.78
N LEU A 196 16.24 -1.80 4.48
CA LEU A 196 16.30 -0.34 4.54
C LEU A 196 17.63 0.13 5.12
N LYS A 197 18.10 -0.49 6.22
CA LYS A 197 19.40 -0.14 6.82
C LYS A 197 20.58 -0.34 5.87
N GLU A 198 20.52 -1.36 5.04
CA GLU A 198 21.62 -1.66 4.11
C GLU A 198 21.63 -0.77 2.87
N ARG A 199 20.45 -0.45 2.36
CA ARG A 199 20.31 0.26 1.08
C ARG A 199 20.13 1.76 1.24
N HIS A 200 19.49 2.17 2.34
CA HIS A 200 19.17 3.56 2.67
C HIS A 200 19.47 3.85 4.15
N PRO A 201 20.75 3.78 4.55
CA PRO A 201 21.16 3.95 5.97
C PRO A 201 20.76 5.31 6.54
N ASP A 202 20.75 6.35 5.74
CA ASP A 202 20.28 7.69 6.07
C ASP A 202 18.81 7.73 6.44
N LEU A 203 17.95 7.07 5.66
CA LEU A 203 16.52 6.94 5.93
C LEU A 203 16.25 6.06 7.16
N TYR A 204 17.07 5.04 7.37
CA TYR A 204 16.99 4.22 8.58
C TYR A 204 17.31 5.06 9.83
N GLU A 205 18.38 5.86 9.80
CA GLU A 205 18.73 6.77 10.90
C GLU A 205 17.61 7.81 11.12
N GLN A 206 17.01 8.34 10.06
CA GLN A 206 15.88 9.24 10.17
C GLN A 206 14.67 8.56 10.83
N ALA A 207 14.33 7.32 10.45
CA ALA A 207 13.24 6.56 11.05
C ALA A 207 13.44 6.35 12.56
N LYS A 208 14.69 6.12 13.00
CA LYS A 208 15.04 6.00 14.42
C LYS A 208 14.71 7.26 15.22
N THR A 209 14.83 8.45 14.63
CA THR A 209 14.52 9.72 15.32
C THR A 209 13.06 9.87 15.74
N TYR A 210 12.17 9.14 15.10
CA TYR A 210 10.75 9.14 15.44
C TYR A 210 10.42 8.21 16.61
N GLU A 211 11.26 7.19 16.88
CA GLU A 211 11.05 6.30 18.02
C GLU A 211 11.33 7.02 19.33
N LYS A 212 10.55 6.72 20.35
CA LYS A 212 10.67 7.34 21.67
C LYS A 212 10.61 6.30 22.78
N PHE A 213 11.39 6.56 23.80
CA PHE A 213 11.30 5.87 25.08
C PHE A 213 10.86 6.88 26.15
N ASP A 214 9.76 6.60 26.79
CA ASP A 214 9.27 7.36 27.93
C ASP A 214 9.80 6.73 29.24
N ALA A 215 10.84 7.31 29.78
CA ALA A 215 11.48 6.81 31.00
C ALA A 215 10.56 6.87 32.23
N ALA A 216 9.57 7.78 32.25
CA ALA A 216 8.65 7.91 33.38
C ALA A 216 7.61 6.79 33.43
N THR A 217 7.16 6.31 32.27
CA THR A 217 6.14 5.27 32.16
C THR A 217 6.71 3.91 31.73
N GLY A 218 7.99 3.86 31.33
CA GLY A 218 8.62 2.67 30.74
C GLY A 218 8.07 2.29 29.36
N LYS A 219 7.22 3.12 28.75
CA LYS A 219 6.63 2.85 27.46
C LYS A 219 7.61 3.14 26.34
N GLN A 220 7.60 2.23 25.35
CA GLN A 220 8.34 2.38 24.10
C GLN A 220 7.36 2.65 22.97
N TYR A 221 7.68 3.63 22.14
CA TYR A 221 6.96 3.96 20.90
C TYR A 221 7.89 3.62 19.75
N THR A 222 7.74 2.43 19.22
CA THR A 222 8.63 1.84 18.22
C THR A 222 7.86 1.45 16.96
N TRP A 223 8.54 1.42 15.82
CA TRP A 223 7.95 0.99 14.54
C TRP A 223 7.62 -0.51 14.53
N SER A 224 8.48 -1.32 15.11
CA SER A 224 8.24 -2.74 15.32
C SER A 224 7.62 -2.97 16.70
N GLN A 225 6.66 -3.88 16.82
CA GLN A 225 5.87 -4.07 18.05
C GLN A 225 6.70 -4.51 19.26
N SER A 226 7.82 -5.16 19.06
CA SER A 226 8.57 -5.81 20.15
C SER A 226 9.98 -5.28 20.35
N GLU A 227 10.51 -4.49 19.43
CA GLU A 227 11.90 -4.01 19.47
C GLU A 227 12.06 -2.67 18.75
N SER A 228 12.95 -1.82 19.28
CA SER A 228 13.31 -0.57 18.62
C SER A 228 14.26 -0.81 17.44
N LEU A 229 14.34 0.16 16.53
CA LEU A 229 15.30 0.09 15.44
C LEU A 229 16.77 0.06 15.94
N ILE A 230 17.05 0.68 17.12
CA ILE A 230 18.36 0.58 17.77
C ILE A 230 18.68 -0.86 18.19
N GLN A 231 17.69 -1.60 18.70
CA GLN A 231 17.87 -3.02 19.03
C GLN A 231 17.98 -3.89 17.78
N LEU A 232 17.18 -3.56 16.76
CA LEU A 232 17.11 -4.29 15.51
C LEU A 232 18.41 -4.20 14.69
N GLU A 233 19.12 -3.06 14.77
CA GLU A 233 20.37 -2.83 14.04
C GLU A 233 21.60 -3.51 14.62
N GLN A 234 21.49 -4.16 15.80
CA GLN A 234 22.64 -4.87 16.39
C GLN A 234 23.10 -5.98 15.44
N PRO A 235 24.41 -6.18 15.25
CA PRO A 235 24.95 -7.13 14.26
C PRO A 235 24.39 -8.53 14.40
N GLU A 236 24.32 -9.04 15.64
CA GLU A 236 23.79 -10.38 15.93
C GLU A 236 22.30 -10.48 15.58
N ARG A 237 21.55 -9.40 15.86
CA ARG A 237 20.12 -9.34 15.58
C ARG A 237 19.82 -9.28 14.09
N LEU A 238 20.56 -8.47 13.35
CA LEU A 238 20.49 -8.41 11.88
C LEU A 238 20.80 -9.78 11.25
N ALA A 239 21.83 -10.48 11.76
CA ALA A 239 22.18 -11.81 11.28
C ALA A 239 21.04 -12.81 11.51
N GLN A 240 20.39 -12.78 12.69
CA GLN A 240 19.24 -13.62 13.00
C GLN A 240 18.06 -13.33 12.07
N ILE A 241 17.73 -12.06 11.83
CA ILE A 241 16.63 -11.65 10.95
C ILE A 241 16.87 -12.14 9.52
N LYS A 242 18.09 -11.96 9.00
CA LYS A 242 18.45 -12.43 7.65
C LYS A 242 18.38 -13.94 7.51
N ALA A 243 18.87 -14.66 8.52
CA ALA A 243 18.82 -16.13 8.55
C ALA A 243 17.37 -16.63 8.58
N ALA A 244 16.52 -16.02 9.42
CA ALA A 244 15.09 -16.36 9.49
C ALA A 244 14.38 -16.08 8.16
N HIS A 245 14.65 -14.93 7.54
CA HIS A 245 14.09 -14.58 6.25
C HIS A 245 14.53 -15.53 5.13
N ALA A 246 15.82 -15.86 5.06
CA ALA A 246 16.33 -16.83 4.08
C ALA A 246 15.70 -18.21 4.26
N LYS A 247 15.50 -18.66 5.51
CA LYS A 247 14.81 -19.91 5.82
C LYS A 247 13.35 -19.88 5.34
N ALA A 248 12.63 -18.79 5.60
CA ALA A 248 11.25 -18.61 5.17
C ALA A 248 11.12 -18.64 3.62
N LEU A 249 11.99 -17.93 2.92
CA LEU A 249 12.02 -17.95 1.45
C LEU A 249 12.32 -19.35 0.88
N ALA A 250 13.25 -20.08 1.50
CA ALA A 250 13.56 -21.45 1.08
C ALA A 250 12.37 -22.40 1.31
N ALA A 251 11.66 -22.24 2.42
CA ALA A 251 10.44 -22.99 2.71
C ALA A 251 9.33 -22.67 1.69
N GLU A 252 9.09 -21.39 1.38
CA GLU A 252 8.11 -20.96 0.38
C GLU A 252 8.43 -21.53 -1.02
N GLN A 253 9.69 -21.48 -1.44
CA GLN A 253 10.14 -22.08 -2.70
C GLN A 253 9.97 -23.61 -2.74
N ALA A 254 10.20 -24.29 -1.60
CA ALA A 254 9.99 -25.74 -1.50
C ALA A 254 8.49 -26.09 -1.61
N ARG A 255 7.61 -25.31 -1.01
CA ARG A 255 6.14 -25.46 -1.11
C ARG A 255 5.64 -25.35 -2.55
N HIS A 256 6.09 -24.34 -3.29
CA HIS A 256 5.75 -24.18 -4.72
C HIS A 256 6.19 -25.38 -5.59
N LYS A 257 7.15 -26.19 -5.14
CA LYS A 257 7.60 -27.40 -5.81
C LYS A 257 6.85 -28.65 -5.36
N SER A 258 6.19 -28.62 -4.21
CA SER A 258 5.49 -29.77 -3.60
C SER A 258 3.97 -29.53 -3.70
N SER A 259 3.30 -30.33 -4.53
CA SER A 259 1.83 -30.26 -4.74
C SER A 259 1.06 -31.25 -3.83
N ARG A 260 1.51 -31.54 -2.62
CA ARG A 260 0.81 -32.45 -1.70
C ARG A 260 -0.20 -31.72 -0.84
N LEU A 261 -1.47 -32.13 -0.89
CA LEU A 261 -2.58 -31.59 -0.13
C LEU A 261 -2.35 -31.54 1.42
N SER A 262 -1.55 -32.45 1.98
CA SER A 262 -1.26 -32.46 3.41
C SER A 262 -0.40 -31.30 3.90
N GLU A 263 0.45 -30.74 3.04
CA GLU A 263 1.32 -29.60 3.35
C GLU A 263 0.56 -28.27 3.27
N ILE A 264 -0.50 -28.21 2.48
CA ILE A 264 -1.38 -27.03 2.36
C ILE A 264 -2.21 -26.85 3.64
N PHE A 265 -2.58 -27.92 4.33
CA PHE A 265 -3.35 -27.85 5.57
C PHE A 265 -2.51 -27.47 6.81
N GLU A 266 -1.23 -27.83 6.86
CA GLU A 266 -0.34 -27.40 7.95
C GLU A 266 -0.01 -25.90 7.88
N ASP A 267 0.05 -25.34 6.69
CA ASP A 267 0.34 -23.93 6.44
C ASP A 267 -0.77 -22.97 6.85
N ALA A 268 -2.03 -23.38 6.71
CA ALA A 268 -3.18 -22.59 7.14
C ALA A 268 -3.23 -22.36 8.66
N LEU A 269 -2.48 -23.14 9.44
CA LEU A 269 -2.42 -23.01 10.91
C LEU A 269 -1.26 -22.13 11.39
N ASP A 270 -0.23 -21.90 10.56
CA ASP A 270 0.95 -21.10 10.92
C ASP A 270 0.87 -19.62 10.47
N GLU A 271 -0.15 -19.21 9.70
CA GLU A 271 -0.32 -17.84 9.20
C GLU A 271 -0.97 -16.85 10.19
N GLU A 272 -1.24 -17.26 11.44
CA GLU A 272 -1.89 -16.39 12.44
C GLU A 272 -0.99 -15.25 13.00
N ASP A 273 0.27 -15.15 12.61
CA ASP A 273 1.17 -14.13 13.18
C ASP A 273 1.88 -13.35 12.06
N ASP A 274 1.34 -12.23 11.63
CA ASP A 274 2.10 -11.09 11.03
C ASP A 274 1.47 -10.31 9.87
N SER A 275 0.21 -10.41 9.52
CA SER A 275 -0.20 -9.48 8.45
C SER A 275 -1.69 -9.23 8.31
N ASP A 276 -2.18 -8.19 9.00
CA ASP A 276 -3.25 -7.40 8.39
C ASP A 276 -2.61 -6.44 7.38
N PRO A 277 -2.72 -6.71 6.06
CA PRO A 277 -2.20 -5.79 5.05
C PRO A 277 -2.94 -4.46 5.13
N CYS A 278 -2.20 -3.37 4.96
CA CYS A 278 -2.78 -2.03 4.90
C CYS A 278 -3.88 -1.94 3.84
N MET A 279 -5.15 -1.97 4.26
CA MET A 279 -6.31 -1.95 3.36
C MET A 279 -6.39 -0.70 2.47
N ILE A 280 -5.59 0.35 2.76
CA ILE A 280 -5.67 1.65 2.11
C ILE A 280 -4.35 2.04 1.39
N CYS A 281 -3.31 1.22 1.44
CA CYS A 281 -2.09 1.50 0.66
C CYS A 281 -2.28 1.33 -0.86
N ASN A 282 -3.46 0.92 -1.31
CA ASN A 282 -3.86 0.82 -2.71
C ASN A 282 -4.95 1.84 -3.10
N LEU A 283 -5.13 2.89 -2.30
CA LEU A 283 -5.82 4.10 -2.74
C LEU A 283 -4.81 5.07 -3.31
#